data_42469d9ac5bacbc87562d51267190f8a
#
_entry.id   42469d9ac5bacbc87562d51267190f8a
#
_cell.length_a   1.000
_cell.length_b   1.000
_cell.length_c   1.000
_cell.angle_alpha   90.00
_cell.angle_beta   90.00
_cell.angle_gamma   90.00
#
_symmetry.space_group_name_H-M   'P 1'
#
loop_
_entity.id
_entity.type
_entity.pdbx_description
1 polymer ?
#
loop_
_entity_poly.entity_id
_entity_poly.type
_entity_poly.pdbx_seq_one_letter_code
_entity_poly.pdbx_strand_id
1 'polypeptide(L)'
;TLNAQDEAPKLSVSGTVDVYYRANLSAPNDEDAIAPGSSFAQLPGFSLGMANVIASYEGEKAGFVADLVFGPRGTDAIFASPMYSGSGNIVNQLYAYWNVSESVTLTMGNFNTFLGYEVISPAANFNYSTSYLFSYGPFSHTGIKADFDLGSDWSLMTAVMNPTDLTEFNPTGDYAVGLQLGYAGQYLNYLNSQGAYEVDFTGGFDLSESFFLGVNAAYFDASDDNDASFAGAALYPQIATSESFSLGLRAEYFVETEGGAGAIGAYDVDGDADIFAVTLTGSYTVGNLMIKPELRLDSASEEATFI
;
A
#
# COMPACT_ATOMS: atom_id res chain seq x y z
N THR A 1 -42.16 -8.90 19.12
CA THR A 1 -40.88 -8.38 19.67
C THR A 1 -39.81 -9.35 19.26
N LEU A 2 -39.14 -9.11 18.16
CA LEU A 2 -37.88 -9.70 17.79
C LEU A 2 -36.80 -9.03 18.64
N ASN A 3 -36.23 -9.79 19.58
CA ASN A 3 -35.01 -9.40 20.24
C ASN A 3 -33.91 -9.39 19.18
N ALA A 4 -33.45 -8.20 18.81
CA ALA A 4 -32.10 -8.07 18.22
C ALA A 4 -31.16 -8.61 19.32
N GLN A 5 -30.52 -9.72 19.10
CA GLN A 5 -29.38 -10.14 19.90
C GLN A 5 -28.30 -9.12 19.59
N ASP A 6 -28.02 -8.22 20.55
CA ASP A 6 -26.79 -7.42 20.50
C ASP A 6 -25.64 -8.42 20.40
N GLU A 7 -24.93 -8.39 19.29
CA GLU A 7 -23.72 -9.21 19.16
C GLU A 7 -22.74 -8.76 20.23
N ALA A 8 -22.32 -9.71 21.06
CA ALA A 8 -21.38 -9.40 22.14
C ALA A 8 -20.08 -8.84 21.53
N PRO A 9 -19.46 -7.85 22.18
CA PRO A 9 -18.20 -7.27 21.73
C PRO A 9 -17.18 -8.36 21.43
N LYS A 10 -16.57 -8.33 20.23
CA LYS A 10 -15.73 -9.42 19.74
C LYS A 10 -14.28 -8.98 19.65
N LEU A 11 -13.41 -9.65 20.40
CA LEU A 11 -11.97 -9.60 20.15
C LEU A 11 -11.63 -10.69 19.13
N SER A 12 -10.98 -10.32 18.05
CA SER A 12 -10.46 -11.25 17.03
C SER A 12 -8.95 -11.12 16.91
N VAL A 13 -8.30 -12.24 16.60
CA VAL A 13 -6.87 -12.28 16.27
C VAL A 13 -6.73 -13.02 14.95
N SER A 14 -6.02 -12.39 14.02
CA SER A 14 -5.72 -12.95 12.71
C SER A 14 -4.26 -12.62 12.33
N GLY A 15 -3.81 -13.08 11.19
CA GLY A 15 -2.49 -12.74 10.68
C GLY A 15 -2.10 -13.63 9.51
N THR A 16 -0.97 -13.29 8.91
CA THR A 16 -0.38 -14.01 7.78
C THR A 16 1.11 -14.21 8.01
N VAL A 17 1.67 -15.19 7.31
CA VAL A 17 3.12 -15.42 7.21
C VAL A 17 3.42 -15.71 5.76
N ASP A 18 4.43 -15.07 5.18
CA ASP A 18 4.90 -15.37 3.86
C ASP A 18 6.40 -15.62 3.79
N VAL A 19 6.77 -16.45 2.85
CA VAL A 19 8.13 -16.78 2.46
C VAL A 19 8.18 -16.83 0.94
N TYR A 20 9.34 -16.56 0.36
CA TYR A 20 9.47 -16.57 -1.09
C TYR A 20 10.75 -17.28 -1.56
N TYR A 21 10.74 -17.66 -2.81
CA TYR A 21 11.93 -17.97 -3.59
C TYR A 21 11.98 -17.03 -4.79
N ARG A 22 13.13 -16.39 -4.99
CA ARG A 22 13.35 -15.49 -6.12
C ARG A 22 14.60 -15.89 -6.89
N ALA A 23 14.53 -15.75 -8.21
CA ALA A 23 15.69 -15.85 -9.09
C ALA A 23 15.58 -14.79 -10.20
N ASN A 24 16.70 -14.13 -10.51
CA ASN A 24 16.83 -13.34 -11.71
C ASN A 24 17.00 -14.30 -12.90
N LEU A 25 16.34 -14.00 -14.02
CA LEU A 25 16.44 -14.78 -15.25
C LEU A 25 17.48 -14.20 -16.20
N SER A 26 17.78 -12.90 -16.09
CA SER A 26 18.67 -12.15 -16.99
C SER A 26 19.82 -11.43 -16.25
N ALA A 27 19.97 -11.65 -14.95
CA ALA A 27 20.96 -11.00 -14.12
C ALA A 27 21.59 -12.00 -13.13
N PRO A 28 22.68 -11.65 -12.42
CA PRO A 28 23.28 -12.48 -11.39
C PRO A 28 22.31 -12.87 -10.26
N ASN A 29 22.56 -14.03 -9.64
CA ASN A 29 21.81 -14.55 -8.49
C ASN A 29 22.74 -14.83 -7.28
N ASP A 30 23.80 -14.07 -7.15
CA ASP A 30 24.81 -14.14 -6.08
C ASP A 30 24.80 -12.87 -5.22
N GLU A 31 25.91 -12.52 -4.62
CA GLU A 31 26.04 -11.32 -3.77
C GLU A 31 25.87 -9.99 -4.50
N ASP A 32 26.01 -10.00 -5.83
CA ASP A 32 25.80 -8.84 -6.70
C ASP A 32 24.35 -8.76 -7.25
N ALA A 33 23.47 -9.64 -6.80
CA ALA A 33 22.09 -9.68 -7.26
C ALA A 33 21.33 -8.42 -6.82
N ILE A 34 20.69 -7.76 -7.78
CA ILE A 34 19.89 -6.56 -7.58
C ILE A 34 18.42 -6.87 -7.88
N ALA A 35 17.55 -6.26 -7.11
CA ALA A 35 16.11 -6.25 -7.35
C ALA A 35 15.61 -4.82 -7.37
N PRO A 36 14.55 -4.51 -8.12
CA PRO A 36 13.85 -3.25 -7.97
C PRO A 36 13.45 -3.05 -6.50
N GLY A 37 13.73 -1.87 -5.93
CA GLY A 37 13.37 -1.54 -4.54
C GLY A 37 11.88 -1.73 -4.27
N SER A 38 11.05 -1.48 -5.29
CA SER A 38 9.61 -1.73 -5.26
C SER A 38 9.20 -3.21 -5.09
N SER A 39 10.12 -4.17 -5.25
CA SER A 39 9.73 -5.59 -5.25
C SER A 39 9.34 -6.13 -3.89
N PHE A 40 9.92 -5.62 -2.80
CA PHE A 40 9.87 -6.22 -1.45
C PHE A 40 10.24 -7.72 -1.41
N ALA A 41 10.96 -8.17 -2.44
CA ALA A 41 11.53 -9.51 -2.59
C ALA A 41 12.98 -9.35 -3.07
N GLN A 42 13.81 -8.73 -2.26
CA GLN A 42 15.09 -8.16 -2.65
C GLN A 42 16.22 -9.21 -2.78
N LEU A 43 16.11 -10.32 -2.06
CA LEU A 43 17.16 -11.32 -2.04
C LEU A 43 16.86 -12.50 -2.98
N PRO A 44 17.85 -13.00 -3.74
CA PRO A 44 17.71 -14.24 -4.51
C PRO A 44 17.72 -15.48 -3.60
N GLY A 45 17.20 -16.60 -4.11
CA GLY A 45 17.09 -17.85 -3.37
C GLY A 45 15.87 -17.87 -2.43
N PHE A 46 15.93 -18.74 -1.43
CA PHE A 46 14.89 -18.83 -0.40
C PHE A 46 15.06 -17.72 0.62
N SER A 47 13.98 -16.99 0.88
CA SER A 47 14.02 -15.85 1.79
C SER A 47 12.69 -15.67 2.54
N LEU A 48 12.77 -14.86 3.59
CA LEU A 48 11.63 -14.48 4.40
C LEU A 48 10.97 -13.23 3.79
N GLY A 49 9.65 -13.21 3.77
CA GLY A 49 8.88 -12.00 3.51
C GLY A 49 8.51 -11.30 4.81
N MET A 50 7.26 -11.43 5.23
CA MET A 50 6.78 -10.88 6.50
C MET A 50 5.85 -11.84 7.23
N ALA A 51 5.66 -11.57 8.50
CA ALA A 51 4.53 -12.05 9.27
C ALA A 51 3.80 -10.85 9.88
N ASN A 52 2.48 -10.91 9.99
CA ASN A 52 1.74 -9.96 10.80
C ASN A 52 0.81 -10.68 11.79
N VAL A 53 0.54 -10.00 12.91
CA VAL A 53 -0.45 -10.38 13.89
C VAL A 53 -1.38 -9.20 14.10
N ILE A 54 -2.64 -9.39 13.77
CA ILE A 54 -3.67 -8.36 13.86
C ILE A 54 -4.61 -8.72 15.01
N ALA A 55 -4.66 -7.88 16.05
CA ALA A 55 -5.66 -7.92 17.08
C ALA A 55 -6.67 -6.80 16.84
N SER A 56 -7.95 -7.13 16.73
CA SER A 56 -9.02 -6.15 16.57
C SER A 56 -10.13 -6.40 17.59
N TYR A 57 -10.64 -5.31 18.13
CA TYR A 57 -11.80 -5.32 19.01
C TYR A 57 -12.89 -4.47 18.39
N GLU A 58 -14.04 -5.07 18.20
CA GLU A 58 -15.23 -4.43 17.68
C GLU A 58 -16.28 -4.37 18.79
N GLY A 59 -16.57 -3.16 19.25
CA GLY A 59 -17.62 -2.86 20.19
C GLY A 59 -18.73 -2.03 19.53
N GLU A 60 -19.86 -1.90 20.22
CA GLU A 60 -21.04 -1.18 19.70
C GLU A 60 -20.74 0.26 19.24
N LYS A 61 -19.92 0.99 20.00
CA LYS A 61 -19.63 2.40 19.73
C LYS A 61 -18.16 2.70 19.49
N ALA A 62 -17.27 1.82 19.86
CA ALA A 62 -15.83 2.04 19.74
C ALA A 62 -15.10 0.72 19.60
N GLY A 63 -13.94 0.76 18.96
CA GLY A 63 -13.06 -0.38 18.82
C GLY A 63 -11.61 0.05 18.63
N PHE A 64 -10.75 -0.93 18.38
CA PHE A 64 -9.36 -0.69 18.06
C PHE A 64 -8.81 -1.75 17.09
N VAL A 65 -7.72 -1.40 16.45
CA VAL A 65 -6.90 -2.32 15.66
C VAL A 65 -5.45 -2.15 16.11
N ALA A 66 -4.77 -3.28 16.30
CA ALA A 66 -3.32 -3.36 16.47
C ALA A 66 -2.79 -4.39 15.48
N ASP A 67 -2.09 -3.93 14.44
CA ASP A 67 -1.42 -4.75 13.43
C ASP A 67 0.08 -4.65 13.62
N LEU A 68 0.68 -5.77 14.05
CA LEU A 68 2.10 -5.89 14.32
C LEU A 68 2.75 -6.70 13.20
N VAL A 69 3.86 -6.20 12.66
CA VAL A 69 4.59 -6.82 11.55
C VAL A 69 5.99 -7.24 11.97
N PHE A 70 6.47 -8.28 11.33
CA PHE A 70 7.79 -8.87 11.56
C PHE A 70 8.38 -9.31 10.23
N GLY A 71 9.71 -9.38 10.16
CA GLY A 71 10.44 -9.83 8.98
C GLY A 71 10.85 -8.67 8.05
N PRO A 72 11.64 -8.97 7.00
CA PRO A 72 12.25 -7.95 6.13
C PRO A 72 11.21 -7.01 5.51
N ARG A 73 10.21 -7.56 4.84
CA ARG A 73 9.15 -6.76 4.19
C ARG A 73 8.38 -5.88 5.17
N GLY A 74 8.05 -6.41 6.37
CA GLY A 74 7.38 -5.62 7.41
C GLY A 74 8.26 -4.47 7.91
N THR A 75 9.56 -4.71 8.10
CA THR A 75 10.51 -3.69 8.52
C THR A 75 10.68 -2.62 7.44
N ASP A 76 10.79 -3.01 6.18
CA ASP A 76 10.93 -2.09 5.06
C ASP A 76 9.69 -1.18 4.93
N ALA A 77 8.50 -1.72 5.18
CA ALA A 77 7.25 -0.96 5.05
C ALA A 77 7.00 0.07 6.17
N ILE A 78 7.66 -0.08 7.34
CA ILE A 78 7.56 0.88 8.46
C ILE A 78 8.85 1.69 8.64
N PHE A 79 9.73 1.68 7.67
CA PHE A 79 11.11 2.16 7.68
C PHE A 79 11.29 3.64 8.05
N ALA A 80 10.37 4.49 7.67
CA ALA A 80 10.56 5.92 7.72
C ALA A 80 10.28 6.52 9.09
N SER A 81 9.63 5.76 10.00
CA SER A 81 9.18 6.31 11.26
C SER A 81 10.30 6.43 12.28
N PRO A 82 10.76 7.65 12.61
CA PRO A 82 11.66 7.85 13.73
C PRO A 82 10.89 7.62 15.03
N MET A 83 10.95 6.41 15.54
CA MET A 83 10.30 6.05 16.80
C MET A 83 11.27 6.13 17.95
N TYR A 84 10.82 6.68 19.08
CA TYR A 84 11.59 6.74 20.31
C TYR A 84 11.74 5.37 20.98
N SER A 85 10.78 4.48 20.77
CA SER A 85 10.82 3.13 21.32
C SER A 85 11.22 2.10 20.27
N GLY A 86 12.11 1.16 20.62
CA GLY A 86 12.49 0.08 19.70
C GLY A 86 11.34 -0.86 19.34
N SER A 87 10.26 -0.90 20.13
CA SER A 87 9.07 -1.69 19.84
C SER A 87 8.17 -1.07 18.77
N GLY A 88 8.34 0.21 18.48
CA GLY A 88 7.64 0.89 17.41
C GLY A 88 7.94 0.32 16.02
N ASN A 89 9.12 -0.23 15.82
CA ASN A 89 9.54 -0.84 14.54
C ASN A 89 8.77 -2.10 14.13
N ILE A 90 7.75 -2.49 14.87
CA ILE A 90 6.84 -3.60 14.52
C ILE A 90 5.39 -3.14 14.37
N VAL A 91 5.10 -1.85 14.54
CA VAL A 91 3.73 -1.33 14.47
C VAL A 91 3.43 -0.90 13.05
N ASN A 92 2.62 -1.70 12.36
CA ASN A 92 2.04 -1.32 11.07
C ASN A 92 0.81 -0.43 11.26
N GLN A 93 -0.11 -0.84 12.15
CA GLN A 93 -1.25 -0.03 12.53
C GLN A 93 -1.50 -0.12 14.03
N LEU A 94 -1.84 1.00 14.63
CA LEU A 94 -2.26 1.07 16.02
C LEU A 94 -3.20 2.26 16.18
N TYR A 95 -4.51 1.99 16.18
CA TYR A 95 -5.52 3.02 16.29
C TYR A 95 -6.75 2.57 17.05
N ALA A 96 -7.45 3.54 17.60
CA ALA A 96 -8.80 3.38 18.14
C ALA A 96 -9.79 4.17 17.27
N TYR A 97 -11.02 3.71 17.22
CA TYR A 97 -12.09 4.41 16.52
C TYR A 97 -13.35 4.54 17.38
N TRP A 98 -14.14 5.54 17.06
CA TRP A 98 -15.42 5.85 17.69
C TRP A 98 -16.48 6.08 16.62
N ASN A 99 -17.52 5.24 16.62
CA ASN A 99 -18.73 5.41 15.82
C ASN A 99 -19.62 6.47 16.49
N VAL A 100 -19.43 7.72 16.04
CA VAL A 100 -20.18 8.89 16.56
C VAL A 100 -21.67 8.75 16.23
N SER A 101 -21.95 8.23 15.03
CA SER A 101 -23.27 7.88 14.53
C SER A 101 -23.17 6.71 13.55
N GLU A 102 -24.30 6.28 13.00
CA GLU A 102 -24.32 5.26 11.93
C GLU A 102 -23.57 5.70 10.65
N SER A 103 -23.40 6.99 10.45
CA SER A 103 -22.76 7.57 9.25
C SER A 103 -21.45 8.30 9.52
N VAL A 104 -20.96 8.36 10.76
CA VAL A 104 -19.72 9.07 11.11
C VAL A 104 -18.86 8.27 12.05
N THR A 105 -17.64 7.98 11.62
CA THR A 105 -16.60 7.33 12.42
C THR A 105 -15.40 8.26 12.56
N LEU A 106 -14.93 8.44 13.80
CA LEU A 106 -13.65 9.10 14.09
C LEU A 106 -12.61 8.04 14.41
N THR A 107 -11.44 8.13 13.80
CA THR A 107 -10.29 7.24 14.06
C THR A 107 -9.09 8.07 14.49
N MET A 108 -8.37 7.62 15.51
CA MET A 108 -7.14 8.26 16.00
C MET A 108 -6.06 7.22 16.27
N GLY A 109 -4.86 7.48 15.78
CA GLY A 109 -3.69 6.63 15.91
C GLY A 109 -2.90 6.53 14.63
N ASN A 110 -2.11 5.46 14.47
CA ASN A 110 -1.39 5.14 13.26
C ASN A 110 -2.21 4.17 12.41
N PHE A 111 -2.49 4.50 11.17
CA PHE A 111 -3.26 3.70 10.22
C PHE A 111 -2.57 3.69 8.85
N ASN A 112 -2.79 2.64 8.07
CA ASN A 112 -2.29 2.55 6.70
C ASN A 112 -2.77 3.73 5.88
N THR A 113 -1.99 4.08 4.87
CA THR A 113 -2.36 5.15 3.94
C THR A 113 -3.72 4.88 3.30
N PHE A 114 -4.41 5.95 2.95
CA PHE A 114 -5.63 5.93 2.16
C PHE A 114 -5.35 6.17 0.66
N LEU A 115 -4.09 6.41 0.29
CA LEU A 115 -3.64 6.50 -1.09
C LEU A 115 -3.15 5.13 -1.58
N GLY A 116 -3.17 4.94 -2.89
CA GLY A 116 -2.66 3.74 -3.52
C GLY A 116 -3.64 2.56 -3.53
N TYR A 117 -3.38 1.61 -4.40
CA TYR A 117 -4.21 0.42 -4.62
C TYR A 117 -3.71 -0.81 -3.86
N GLU A 118 -2.40 -0.93 -3.71
CA GLU A 118 -1.75 -2.06 -3.05
C GLU A 118 -1.55 -1.81 -1.55
N VAL A 119 -1.30 -2.88 -0.81
CA VAL A 119 -0.98 -2.85 0.62
C VAL A 119 0.30 -3.65 0.89
N ILE A 120 0.87 -3.50 2.09
CA ILE A 120 2.14 -4.15 2.42
C ILE A 120 2.01 -5.68 2.50
N SER A 121 0.86 -6.22 2.95
CA SER A 121 0.65 -7.66 3.08
C SER A 121 0.50 -8.32 1.71
N PRO A 122 1.41 -9.23 1.31
CA PRO A 122 1.29 -9.89 0.01
C PRO A 122 0.11 -10.84 -0.08
N ALA A 123 -0.48 -11.22 1.05
CA ALA A 123 -1.70 -12.02 1.07
C ALA A 123 -2.94 -11.21 0.66
N ALA A 124 -2.93 -9.90 0.86
CA ALA A 124 -4.02 -9.01 0.50
C ALA A 124 -3.91 -8.42 -0.92
N ASN A 125 -2.70 -8.40 -1.50
CA ASN A 125 -2.49 -8.01 -2.88
C ASN A 125 -2.71 -9.21 -3.82
N PHE A 126 -3.07 -8.96 -5.08
CA PHE A 126 -3.07 -10.04 -6.09
C PHE A 126 -1.64 -10.43 -6.47
N ASN A 127 -0.79 -9.46 -6.81
CA ASN A 127 0.63 -9.67 -7.09
C ASN A 127 1.42 -9.81 -5.79
N TYR A 128 2.51 -10.57 -5.79
CA TYR A 128 3.40 -10.69 -4.64
C TYR A 128 4.31 -9.47 -4.50
N SER A 129 4.99 -9.08 -5.58
CA SER A 129 5.73 -7.82 -5.62
C SER A 129 4.80 -6.63 -5.81
N THR A 130 5.24 -5.45 -5.37
CA THR A 130 4.45 -4.23 -5.46
C THR A 130 4.87 -3.34 -6.63
N SER A 131 4.02 -2.38 -6.97
CA SER A 131 4.25 -1.36 -7.97
C SER A 131 5.23 -0.29 -7.48
N TYR A 132 5.75 0.53 -8.40
CA TYR A 132 6.48 1.75 -8.06
C TYR A 132 5.54 2.76 -7.37
N LEU A 133 4.33 2.90 -7.86
CA LEU A 133 3.30 3.74 -7.23
C LEU A 133 3.08 3.41 -5.75
N PHE A 134 3.03 2.13 -5.38
CA PHE A 134 2.93 1.72 -3.98
C PHE A 134 4.20 2.07 -3.20
N SER A 135 5.37 1.74 -3.77
CA SER A 135 6.64 1.79 -3.02
C SER A 135 7.16 3.19 -2.80
N TYR A 136 6.73 4.15 -3.60
CA TYR A 136 7.14 5.56 -3.52
C TYR A 136 6.02 6.50 -3.14
N GLY A 137 4.80 5.99 -2.96
CA GLY A 137 3.72 6.66 -2.26
C GLY A 137 3.87 6.54 -0.72
N PRO A 138 2.97 7.17 0.04
CA PRO A 138 2.97 7.09 1.50
C PRO A 138 2.57 5.69 1.99
N PHE A 139 3.10 5.26 3.13
CA PHE A 139 2.79 3.96 3.76
C PHE A 139 1.79 4.09 4.90
N SER A 140 1.99 5.08 5.78
CA SER A 140 1.17 5.24 6.97
C SER A 140 0.96 6.68 7.37
N HIS A 141 -0.06 6.89 8.19
CA HIS A 141 -0.37 8.19 8.74
C HIS A 141 -0.68 8.07 10.22
N THR A 142 -0.16 8.98 11.03
CA THR A 142 -0.52 9.11 12.43
C THR A 142 -1.25 10.42 12.66
N GLY A 143 -2.49 10.33 13.11
CA GLY A 143 -3.32 11.50 13.30
C GLY A 143 -4.76 11.16 13.66
N ILE A 144 -5.65 12.04 13.28
CA ILE A 144 -7.09 11.86 13.41
C ILE A 144 -7.74 11.96 12.03
N LYS A 145 -8.63 11.03 11.73
CA LYS A 145 -9.49 11.07 10.54
C LYS A 145 -10.96 10.93 10.91
N ALA A 146 -11.80 11.51 10.07
CA ALA A 146 -13.23 11.38 10.13
C ALA A 146 -13.73 10.78 8.81
N ASP A 147 -14.41 9.66 8.90
CA ASP A 147 -15.06 8.97 7.78
C ASP A 147 -16.56 9.25 7.83
N PHE A 148 -17.14 9.67 6.69
CA PHE A 148 -18.55 10.00 6.52
C PHE A 148 -19.17 9.09 5.45
N ASP A 149 -20.20 8.37 5.82
CA ASP A 149 -21.12 7.72 4.87
C ASP A 149 -22.15 8.78 4.43
N LEU A 150 -22.11 9.13 3.15
CA LEU A 150 -23.01 10.14 2.55
C LEU A 150 -24.25 9.48 1.94
N GLY A 151 -24.35 8.16 1.97
CA GLY A 151 -25.41 7.39 1.34
C GLY A 151 -25.27 7.27 -0.18
N SER A 152 -26.05 6.38 -0.79
CA SER A 152 -26.02 6.12 -2.24
C SER A 152 -24.63 5.82 -2.78
N ASP A 153 -23.87 5.02 -2.06
CA ASP A 153 -22.49 4.58 -2.34
C ASP A 153 -21.43 5.69 -2.31
N TRP A 154 -21.77 6.88 -1.84
CA TRP A 154 -20.82 7.97 -1.63
C TRP A 154 -20.24 7.97 -0.23
N SER A 155 -18.94 8.24 -0.14
CA SER A 155 -18.23 8.46 1.12
C SER A 155 -17.28 9.66 1.04
N LEU A 156 -16.97 10.23 2.18
CA LEU A 156 -15.97 11.28 2.33
C LEU A 156 -15.10 10.95 3.56
N MET A 157 -13.79 11.06 3.43
CA MET A 157 -12.87 11.05 4.54
C MET A 157 -12.10 12.36 4.59
N THR A 158 -11.87 12.87 5.78
CA THR A 158 -10.99 14.02 6.04
C THR A 158 -10.02 13.68 7.16
N ALA A 159 -8.76 14.12 7.06
CA ALA A 159 -7.74 13.82 8.06
C ALA A 159 -6.83 15.00 8.35
N VAL A 160 -6.36 15.07 9.59
CA VAL A 160 -5.23 15.91 10.03
C VAL A 160 -4.23 14.99 10.73
N MET A 161 -2.99 15.01 10.26
CA MET A 161 -2.01 13.99 10.59
C MET A 161 -0.64 14.62 10.80
N ASN A 162 0.28 13.89 11.42
CA ASN A 162 1.71 14.19 11.33
C ASN A 162 2.16 14.20 9.86
N PRO A 163 3.31 14.76 9.53
CA PRO A 163 3.92 14.56 8.22
C PRO A 163 3.95 13.06 7.86
N THR A 164 3.85 12.78 6.57
CA THR A 164 3.75 11.42 6.03
C THR A 164 4.82 10.48 6.61
N ASP A 165 4.41 9.27 6.95
CA ASP A 165 5.25 8.19 7.50
C ASP A 165 5.92 8.48 8.86
N LEU A 166 5.53 9.52 9.56
CA LEU A 166 6.02 9.83 10.90
C LEU A 166 5.04 9.34 11.97
N THR A 167 5.38 8.23 12.63
CA THR A 167 4.48 7.49 13.53
C THR A 167 4.33 8.13 14.92
N GLU A 168 5.42 8.50 15.59
CA GLU A 168 5.43 8.93 17.00
C GLU A 168 5.71 10.41 17.17
N PHE A 169 6.28 11.06 16.19
CA PHE A 169 6.93 12.34 16.37
C PHE A 169 6.66 13.28 15.20
N ASN A 170 6.33 14.51 15.52
CA ASN A 170 6.23 15.59 14.54
C ASN A 170 7.39 16.57 14.78
N PRO A 171 8.51 16.45 14.03
CA PRO A 171 9.72 17.25 14.29
C PRO A 171 9.58 18.71 13.87
N THR A 172 8.68 19.04 12.95
CA THR A 172 8.52 20.37 12.38
C THR A 172 7.39 21.16 13.04
N GLY A 173 6.42 20.48 13.62
CA GLY A 173 5.18 21.09 14.11
C GLY A 173 4.16 21.37 13.01
N ASP A 174 4.46 21.00 11.74
CA ASP A 174 3.53 21.07 10.63
C ASP A 174 2.64 19.83 10.61
N TYR A 175 1.46 19.96 10.01
CA TYR A 175 0.53 18.86 9.89
C TYR A 175 0.19 18.58 8.42
N ALA A 176 0.06 17.31 8.09
CA ALA A 176 -0.50 16.88 6.82
C ALA A 176 -2.03 16.94 6.86
N VAL A 177 -2.62 17.17 5.69
CA VAL A 177 -4.07 17.15 5.47
C VAL A 177 -4.41 16.13 4.41
N GLY A 178 -5.35 15.25 4.71
CA GLY A 178 -5.84 14.22 3.81
C GLY A 178 -7.32 14.39 3.49
N LEU A 179 -7.68 14.11 2.23
CA LEU A 179 -9.05 14.05 1.74
C LEU A 179 -9.23 12.82 0.87
N GLN A 180 -10.35 12.13 0.99
CA GLN A 180 -10.75 11.06 0.09
C GLN A 180 -12.23 11.19 -0.24
N LEU A 181 -12.56 11.21 -1.52
CA LEU A 181 -13.93 11.11 -2.00
C LEU A 181 -14.13 9.71 -2.60
N GLY A 182 -15.05 8.95 -2.03
CA GLY A 182 -15.37 7.60 -2.49
C GLY A 182 -16.72 7.54 -3.20
N TYR A 183 -16.79 6.72 -4.24
CA TYR A 183 -18.03 6.35 -4.90
C TYR A 183 -17.97 4.91 -5.40
N ALA A 184 -18.86 4.06 -4.89
CA ALA A 184 -19.03 2.67 -5.34
C ALA A 184 -17.70 1.87 -5.41
N GLY A 185 -16.79 2.05 -4.42
CA GLY A 185 -15.51 1.36 -4.37
C GLY A 185 -14.38 1.99 -5.18
N GLN A 186 -14.61 3.16 -5.78
CA GLN A 186 -13.57 3.99 -6.38
C GLN A 186 -13.29 5.20 -5.50
N TYR A 187 -12.03 5.65 -5.46
CA TYR A 187 -11.59 6.70 -4.57
C TYR A 187 -10.70 7.70 -5.31
N LEU A 188 -11.00 8.98 -5.10
CA LEU A 188 -10.11 10.09 -5.45
C LEU A 188 -9.53 10.63 -4.15
N ASN A 189 -8.22 10.61 -4.05
CA ASN A 189 -7.47 10.94 -2.86
C ASN A 189 -6.65 12.20 -3.07
N TYR A 190 -6.48 12.97 -2.01
CA TYR A 190 -5.57 14.12 -1.94
C TYR A 190 -4.85 14.11 -0.60
N LEU A 191 -3.54 14.24 -0.67
CA LEU A 191 -2.68 14.43 0.49
C LEU A 191 -1.83 15.68 0.29
N ASN A 192 -1.73 16.53 1.31
CA ASN A 192 -0.72 17.59 1.38
C ASN A 192 0.08 17.39 2.67
N SER A 193 1.38 17.30 2.54
CA SER A 193 2.31 17.14 3.66
C SER A 193 3.49 18.07 3.48
N GLN A 194 3.63 19.06 4.36
CA GLN A 194 4.74 20.02 4.38
C GLN A 194 4.93 20.80 3.04
N GLY A 195 3.85 21.04 2.32
CA GLY A 195 3.87 21.71 1.02
C GLY A 195 3.84 20.75 -0.17
N ALA A 196 4.51 19.61 -0.08
CA ALA A 196 4.36 18.55 -1.08
C ALA A 196 2.91 18.04 -1.14
N TYR A 197 2.46 17.64 -2.30
CA TYR A 197 1.12 17.08 -2.44
C TYR A 197 1.08 15.86 -3.38
N GLU A 198 0.09 15.01 -3.13
CA GLU A 198 -0.21 13.87 -3.99
C GLU A 198 -1.71 13.83 -4.28
N VAL A 199 -2.04 13.56 -5.55
CA VAL A 199 -3.39 13.24 -6.01
C VAL A 199 -3.36 11.82 -6.53
N ASP A 200 -4.24 10.98 -6.02
CA ASP A 200 -4.29 9.57 -6.34
C ASP A 200 -5.72 9.15 -6.68
N PHE A 201 -5.87 8.27 -7.66
CA PHE A 201 -7.12 7.58 -7.97
C PHE A 201 -6.91 6.07 -7.82
N THR A 202 -7.75 5.44 -7.02
CA THR A 202 -7.82 3.98 -6.91
C THR A 202 -9.21 3.47 -7.19
N GLY A 203 -9.31 2.32 -7.86
CA GLY A 203 -10.60 1.72 -8.14
C GLY A 203 -10.53 0.26 -8.51
N GLY A 204 -11.68 -0.41 -8.38
CA GLY A 204 -11.85 -1.79 -8.77
C GLY A 204 -13.20 -1.97 -9.46
N PHE A 205 -13.22 -2.74 -10.56
CA PHE A 205 -14.38 -2.93 -11.41
C PHE A 205 -14.60 -4.42 -11.69
N ASP A 206 -15.70 -4.97 -11.22
CA ASP A 206 -16.16 -6.30 -11.61
C ASP A 206 -16.79 -6.22 -13.00
N LEU A 207 -16.00 -6.50 -14.04
CA LEU A 207 -16.44 -6.43 -15.44
C LEU A 207 -17.24 -7.67 -15.85
N SER A 208 -17.08 -8.79 -15.15
CA SER A 208 -17.90 -9.99 -15.20
C SER A 208 -17.73 -10.82 -13.93
N GLU A 209 -18.46 -11.94 -13.79
CA GLU A 209 -18.32 -12.87 -12.66
C GLU A 209 -16.90 -13.44 -12.50
N SER A 210 -16.09 -13.46 -13.56
CA SER A 210 -14.73 -14.01 -13.55
C SER A 210 -13.65 -12.99 -13.86
N PHE A 211 -13.99 -11.77 -14.24
CA PHE A 211 -13.02 -10.76 -14.65
C PHE A 211 -13.13 -9.47 -13.84
N PHE A 212 -12.07 -9.16 -13.12
CA PHE A 212 -11.91 -7.94 -12.34
C PHE A 212 -10.80 -7.07 -12.94
N LEU A 213 -10.97 -5.75 -12.89
CA LEU A 213 -9.98 -4.76 -13.27
C LEU A 213 -9.73 -3.79 -12.13
N GLY A 214 -8.56 -3.85 -11.53
CA GLY A 214 -8.06 -2.81 -10.63
C GLY A 214 -7.35 -1.70 -11.40
N VAL A 215 -7.40 -0.48 -10.88
CA VAL A 215 -6.76 0.71 -11.44
C VAL A 215 -6.14 1.53 -10.33
N ASN A 216 -4.92 2.01 -10.55
CA ASN A 216 -4.29 3.06 -9.74
C ASN A 216 -3.66 4.09 -10.66
N ALA A 217 -3.76 5.36 -10.32
CA ALA A 217 -3.05 6.44 -10.98
C ALA A 217 -2.74 7.54 -9.97
N ALA A 218 -1.49 8.01 -9.93
CA ALA A 218 -1.07 9.04 -8.99
C ALA A 218 -0.18 10.10 -9.64
N TYR A 219 -0.20 11.27 -9.06
CA TYR A 219 0.72 12.37 -9.33
C TYR A 219 1.18 12.97 -7.99
N PHE A 220 2.47 13.01 -7.81
CA PHE A 220 3.13 13.64 -6.66
C PHE A 220 3.98 14.82 -7.12
N ASP A 221 4.03 15.86 -6.30
CA ASP A 221 4.82 17.06 -6.49
C ASP A 221 5.44 17.45 -5.15
N ALA A 222 6.77 17.50 -5.11
CA ALA A 222 7.50 17.86 -3.89
C ALA A 222 7.31 19.34 -3.52
N SER A 223 6.86 20.18 -4.47
CA SER A 223 6.69 21.61 -4.31
C SER A 223 7.96 22.30 -3.78
N ASP A 224 9.09 21.78 -4.21
CA ASP A 224 10.42 22.31 -3.86
C ASP A 224 11.01 23.15 -5.02
N ASP A 225 12.17 23.76 -4.77
CA ASP A 225 12.85 24.62 -5.75
C ASP A 225 13.37 23.85 -6.97
N ASN A 226 13.33 22.51 -6.97
CA ASN A 226 13.82 21.65 -8.03
C ASN A 226 12.67 21.07 -8.89
N ASP A 227 11.42 21.35 -8.55
CA ASP A 227 10.22 20.82 -9.22
C ASP A 227 10.15 19.27 -9.28
N ALA A 228 10.79 18.60 -8.29
CA ALA A 228 10.84 17.14 -8.22
C ALA A 228 9.43 16.54 -8.12
N SER A 229 9.11 15.63 -9.03
CA SER A 229 7.79 15.02 -9.09
C SER A 229 7.83 13.58 -9.60
N PHE A 230 6.76 12.85 -9.36
CA PHE A 230 6.48 11.61 -10.07
C PHE A 230 5.03 11.52 -10.54
N ALA A 231 4.79 10.73 -11.56
CA ALA A 231 3.48 10.34 -12.01
C ALA A 231 3.48 8.88 -12.43
N GLY A 232 2.33 8.22 -12.32
CA GLY A 232 2.23 6.86 -12.79
C GLY A 232 0.79 6.39 -12.91
N ALA A 233 0.64 5.28 -13.65
CA ALA A 233 -0.62 4.55 -13.73
C ALA A 233 -0.35 3.05 -13.81
N ALA A 234 -1.15 2.28 -13.10
CA ALA A 234 -1.12 0.82 -13.08
C ALA A 234 -2.51 0.22 -13.30
N LEU A 235 -2.56 -0.84 -14.10
CA LEU A 235 -3.74 -1.65 -14.35
C LEU A 235 -3.51 -3.06 -13.79
N TYR A 236 -4.55 -3.60 -13.16
CA TYR A 236 -4.53 -4.91 -12.50
C TYR A 236 -5.67 -5.81 -13.01
N PRO A 237 -5.66 -6.23 -14.30
CA PRO A 237 -6.63 -7.19 -14.78
C PRO A 237 -6.41 -8.56 -14.13
N GLN A 238 -7.49 -9.17 -13.65
CA GLN A 238 -7.51 -10.47 -12.98
C GLN A 238 -8.62 -11.33 -13.54
N ILE A 239 -8.33 -12.60 -13.78
CA ILE A 239 -9.33 -13.57 -14.24
C ILE A 239 -9.32 -14.80 -13.33
N ALA A 240 -10.48 -15.11 -12.76
CA ALA A 240 -10.73 -16.37 -12.06
C ALA A 240 -10.99 -17.48 -13.08
N THR A 241 -10.08 -18.45 -13.17
CA THR A 241 -10.19 -19.58 -14.09
C THR A 241 -10.81 -20.80 -13.43
N SER A 242 -10.81 -20.84 -12.08
CA SER A 242 -11.51 -21.83 -11.26
C SER A 242 -11.73 -21.27 -9.86
N GLU A 243 -12.41 -22.02 -8.99
CA GLU A 243 -12.62 -21.66 -7.57
C GLU A 243 -11.30 -21.53 -6.78
N SER A 244 -10.23 -22.18 -7.23
CA SER A 244 -8.95 -22.22 -6.53
C SER A 244 -7.80 -21.56 -7.27
N PHE A 245 -8.00 -21.12 -8.52
CA PHE A 245 -6.92 -20.53 -9.31
C PHE A 245 -7.38 -19.31 -10.10
N SER A 246 -6.61 -18.24 -9.96
CA SER A 246 -6.75 -17.01 -10.72
C SER A 246 -5.42 -16.61 -11.37
N LEU A 247 -5.50 -15.91 -12.48
CA LEU A 247 -4.37 -15.33 -13.18
C LEU A 247 -4.56 -13.81 -13.23
N GLY A 248 -3.52 -13.05 -12.96
CA GLY A 248 -3.57 -11.60 -13.04
C GLY A 248 -2.28 -11.01 -13.58
N LEU A 249 -2.42 -9.83 -14.12
CA LEU A 249 -1.34 -9.02 -14.63
C LEU A 249 -1.33 -7.69 -13.87
N ARG A 250 -0.15 -7.14 -13.57
CA ARG A 250 0.03 -5.71 -13.32
C ARG A 250 0.80 -5.14 -14.49
N ALA A 251 0.31 -4.09 -15.09
CA ALA A 251 1.02 -3.28 -16.08
C ALA A 251 1.09 -1.85 -15.55
N GLU A 252 2.31 -1.35 -15.35
CA GLU A 252 2.58 -0.06 -14.74
C GLU A 252 3.49 0.77 -15.63
N TYR A 253 3.21 2.07 -15.73
CA TYR A 253 4.11 3.07 -16.25
C TYR A 253 4.32 4.14 -15.18
N PHE A 254 5.57 4.40 -14.84
CA PHE A 254 5.98 5.33 -13.79
C PHE A 254 7.04 6.27 -14.33
N VAL A 255 6.90 7.56 -14.07
CA VAL A 255 7.78 8.62 -14.56
C VAL A 255 8.23 9.47 -13.39
N GLU A 256 9.50 9.82 -13.36
CA GLU A 256 10.07 10.80 -12.42
C GLU A 256 10.63 11.97 -13.20
N THR A 257 10.44 13.18 -12.67
CA THR A 257 11.04 14.41 -13.18
C THR A 257 11.89 15.08 -12.12
N GLU A 258 13.01 15.67 -12.53
CA GLU A 258 13.96 16.35 -11.63
C GLU A 258 14.42 15.45 -10.45
N GLY A 259 14.59 14.15 -10.72
CA GLY A 259 14.98 13.16 -9.71
C GLY A 259 13.86 12.68 -8.78
N GLY A 260 12.67 13.21 -8.87
CA GLY A 260 11.42 12.76 -8.23
C GLY A 260 11.57 12.15 -6.85
N ALA A 261 11.08 10.92 -6.67
CA ALA A 261 11.21 10.14 -5.45
C ALA A 261 12.52 9.34 -5.36
N GLY A 262 13.35 9.35 -6.40
CA GLY A 262 14.58 8.56 -6.46
C GLY A 262 14.34 7.06 -6.69
N ALA A 263 13.23 6.72 -7.32
CA ALA A 263 12.76 5.35 -7.50
C ALA A 263 13.56 4.58 -8.55
N ILE A 264 13.87 5.23 -9.65
CA ILE A 264 14.48 4.60 -10.82
C ILE A 264 16.01 4.54 -10.64
N GLY A 265 16.60 5.54 -10.01
CA GLY A 265 18.02 5.56 -9.63
C GLY A 265 19.00 5.88 -10.76
N ALA A 266 18.51 6.08 -11.99
CA ALA A 266 19.27 6.56 -13.13
C ALA A 266 18.41 7.54 -13.92
N TYR A 267 18.96 8.70 -14.25
CA TYR A 267 18.24 9.81 -14.85
C TYR A 267 19.03 10.37 -16.02
N ASP A 268 18.35 10.99 -16.94
CA ASP A 268 18.96 11.74 -18.04
C ASP A 268 19.59 13.06 -17.55
N VAL A 269 20.05 13.90 -18.48
CA VAL A 269 20.73 15.17 -18.17
C VAL A 269 19.80 16.22 -17.56
N ASP A 270 18.50 16.05 -17.72
CA ASP A 270 17.45 16.93 -17.20
C ASP A 270 16.88 16.41 -15.87
N GLY A 271 17.35 15.26 -15.39
CA GLY A 271 16.90 14.63 -14.14
C GLY A 271 15.64 13.76 -14.31
N ASP A 272 15.26 13.45 -15.55
CA ASP A 272 14.05 12.70 -15.87
C ASP A 272 14.35 11.21 -16.11
N ALA A 273 13.41 10.36 -15.77
CA ALA A 273 13.44 8.93 -16.07
C ALA A 273 12.03 8.34 -16.09
N ASP A 274 11.86 7.26 -16.83
CA ASP A 274 10.62 6.48 -16.79
C ASP A 274 10.89 4.98 -16.74
N ILE A 275 9.90 4.25 -16.28
CA ILE A 275 9.93 2.79 -16.20
C ILE A 275 8.58 2.20 -16.60
N PHE A 276 8.64 1.16 -17.44
CA PHE A 276 7.52 0.29 -17.73
C PHE A 276 7.73 -1.06 -17.05
N ALA A 277 6.83 -1.42 -16.14
CA ALA A 277 6.90 -2.66 -15.39
C ALA A 277 5.69 -3.55 -15.69
N VAL A 278 5.94 -4.84 -15.93
CA VAL A 278 4.89 -5.84 -16.16
C VAL A 278 5.11 -7.02 -15.23
N THR A 279 4.07 -7.39 -14.49
CA THR A 279 4.11 -8.52 -13.55
C THR A 279 2.95 -9.46 -13.85
N LEU A 280 3.25 -10.72 -14.13
CA LEU A 280 2.27 -11.79 -14.32
C LEU A 280 2.28 -12.69 -13.10
N THR A 281 1.13 -12.87 -12.46
CA THR A 281 0.98 -13.66 -11.23
C THR A 281 -0.14 -14.68 -11.38
N GLY A 282 0.17 -15.94 -11.06
CA GLY A 282 -0.85 -16.95 -10.76
C GLY A 282 -1.14 -16.92 -9.25
N SER A 283 -2.38 -17.08 -8.85
CA SER A 283 -2.77 -17.24 -7.45
C SER A 283 -3.53 -18.55 -7.27
N TYR A 284 -2.92 -19.50 -6.56
CA TYR A 284 -3.49 -20.80 -6.24
C TYR A 284 -3.76 -20.92 -4.74
N THR A 285 -5.01 -21.18 -4.37
CA THR A 285 -5.47 -21.27 -2.99
C THR A 285 -5.88 -22.68 -2.60
N VAL A 286 -5.33 -23.19 -1.49
CA VAL A 286 -5.67 -24.48 -0.89
C VAL A 286 -5.91 -24.29 0.60
N GLY A 287 -7.17 -24.26 1.02
CA GLY A 287 -7.50 -23.90 2.41
C GLY A 287 -6.97 -22.52 2.74
N ASN A 288 -6.09 -22.43 3.74
CA ASN A 288 -5.46 -21.18 4.17
C ASN A 288 -4.08 -20.94 3.53
N LEU A 289 -3.65 -21.81 2.61
CA LEU A 289 -2.38 -21.64 1.90
C LEU A 289 -2.63 -20.98 0.55
N MET A 290 -1.86 -19.93 0.25
CA MET A 290 -1.83 -19.26 -1.05
C MET A 290 -0.44 -19.41 -1.66
N ILE A 291 -0.37 -19.83 -2.93
CA ILE A 291 0.87 -20.00 -3.69
C ILE A 291 0.80 -19.05 -4.88
N LYS A 292 1.77 -18.16 -4.99
CA LYS A 292 1.84 -17.11 -6.03
C LYS A 292 3.10 -17.23 -6.88
N PRO A 293 3.13 -18.09 -7.93
CA PRO A 293 4.16 -17.99 -8.95
C PRO A 293 4.03 -16.65 -9.69
N GLU A 294 5.15 -15.93 -9.79
CA GLU A 294 5.20 -14.59 -10.38
C GLU A 294 6.38 -14.43 -11.32
N LEU A 295 6.16 -13.72 -12.43
CA LEU A 295 7.19 -13.24 -13.35
C LEU A 295 7.07 -11.74 -13.46
N ARG A 296 8.18 -11.01 -13.26
CA ARG A 296 8.24 -9.56 -13.36
C ARG A 296 9.31 -9.15 -14.37
N LEU A 297 8.99 -8.14 -15.18
CA LEU A 297 9.88 -7.48 -16.09
C LEU A 297 9.79 -5.97 -15.85
N ASP A 298 10.93 -5.34 -15.62
CA ASP A 298 11.07 -3.88 -15.51
C ASP A 298 11.97 -3.40 -16.64
N SER A 299 11.58 -2.30 -17.31
CA SER A 299 12.31 -1.69 -18.40
C SER A 299 12.33 -0.18 -18.19
N ALA A 300 13.48 0.37 -17.84
CA ALA A 300 13.69 1.79 -17.63
C ALA A 300 14.21 2.48 -18.91
N SER A 301 13.96 3.78 -19.01
CA SER A 301 14.46 4.62 -20.11
C SER A 301 15.97 4.80 -20.09
N GLU A 302 16.55 4.88 -18.91
CA GLU A 302 17.99 5.00 -18.70
C GLU A 302 18.58 3.65 -18.28
N GLU A 303 19.91 3.46 -18.47
CA GLU A 303 20.60 2.27 -17.97
C GLU A 303 20.54 2.26 -16.43
N ALA A 304 19.41 1.82 -15.95
CA ALA A 304 19.13 1.80 -14.53
C ALA A 304 19.86 0.66 -13.82
N THR A 305 20.07 0.86 -12.58
CA THR A 305 20.64 -0.01 -11.58
C THR A 305 19.84 -1.31 -11.32
N PHE A 306 19.06 -1.77 -12.30
CA PHE A 306 18.32 -3.05 -12.22
C PHE A 306 19.08 -4.20 -12.87
N ILE A 307 20.39 -4.13 -12.87
CA ILE A 307 21.24 -5.20 -13.40
C ILE A 307 21.65 -6.13 -12.28
#